data_d49503dc0fdd10eae6e6b92218f16934
#
_entry.id   d49503dc0fdd10eae6e6b92218f16934
#
_cell.length_a   1.000
_cell.length_b   1.000
_cell.length_c   1.000
_cell.angle_alpha   90.00
_cell.angle_beta   90.00
_cell.angle_gamma   90.00
#
_symmetry.space_group_name_H-M   'P 1'
#
loop_
_entity.id
_entity.type
_entity.pdbx_description
1 polymer ?
#
loop_
_entity_poly.entity_id
_entity_poly.type
_entity_poly.pdbx_seq_one_letter_code
_entity_poly.pdbx_strand_id
1 'polypeptide(L)'
;MTDEIPGFPERFPVRDDGTRSWRYKAVSLTCRASLRGFFGRGLQVEDMSKVPPQGPLLIVCNHLSNIDPWIFGGFGPGVLYCMSKRELFNNPIIAWILAGCNCFPIDRGSADRRALRTALDILSRRGRLLIFLEGTRSSTPGMRRAEAGVGFLARRSGASILPVGVWGTEAALPRGRKFPKKVPIRLSVGPAFELPERVPGERRDDQAVADLIGSRIAELLPPAYRGVYASLPEPVAAPQAR
;
A
#
# COMPACT_ATOMS: atom_id res chain seq x y z
N MET A 1 10.99 -1.83 29.05
CA MET A 1 11.15 -3.07 28.28
C MET A 1 11.27 -2.65 26.82
N THR A 2 12.42 -2.84 26.22
CA THR A 2 12.67 -2.52 24.82
C THR A 2 11.90 -3.52 23.97
N ASP A 3 10.86 -3.06 23.26
CA ASP A 3 10.06 -3.84 22.30
C ASP A 3 10.88 -4.15 21.03
N GLU A 4 12.08 -4.69 21.21
CA GLU A 4 12.90 -5.11 20.08
C GLU A 4 12.37 -6.43 19.53
N ILE A 5 11.97 -6.41 18.26
CA ILE A 5 11.69 -7.63 17.52
C ILE A 5 13.04 -8.27 17.20
N PRO A 6 13.35 -9.48 17.71
CA PRO A 6 14.63 -10.14 17.46
C PRO A 6 14.93 -10.21 15.96
N GLY A 7 16.11 -9.70 15.55
CA GLY A 7 16.53 -9.71 14.16
C GLY A 7 15.98 -8.59 13.27
N PHE A 8 15.27 -7.61 13.85
CA PHE A 8 14.81 -6.46 13.10
C PHE A 8 15.80 -5.29 13.30
N PRO A 9 16.38 -4.70 12.25
CA PRO A 9 17.38 -3.65 12.38
C PRO A 9 16.75 -2.37 12.98
N GLU A 10 17.48 -1.66 13.82
CA GLU A 10 17.07 -0.36 14.37
C GLU A 10 16.80 0.68 13.26
N ARG A 11 17.55 0.64 12.18
CA ARG A 11 17.32 1.39 10.95
C ARG A 11 16.97 0.43 9.82
N PHE A 12 15.85 0.65 9.22
CA PHE A 12 15.43 -0.13 8.06
C PHE A 12 16.39 0.17 6.88
N PRO A 13 17.01 -0.84 6.27
CA PRO A 13 17.95 -0.60 5.17
C PRO A 13 17.17 -0.13 3.93
N VAL A 14 17.03 1.18 3.76
CA VAL A 14 16.52 1.77 2.52
C VAL A 14 17.66 1.77 1.50
N ARG A 15 17.42 1.16 0.37
CA ARG A 15 18.35 1.16 -0.77
C ARG A 15 17.97 2.26 -1.74
N ASP A 16 18.76 3.31 -1.74
CA ASP A 16 18.50 4.51 -2.56
C ASP A 16 18.77 4.25 -4.05
N ASP A 17 19.55 3.20 -4.35
CA ASP A 17 19.93 2.79 -5.72
C ASP A 17 18.85 1.95 -6.41
N GLY A 18 17.73 1.68 -5.77
CA GLY A 18 16.66 0.82 -6.28
C GLY A 18 17.07 -0.64 -6.47
N THR A 19 18.29 -1.04 -5.98
CA THR A 19 18.74 -2.41 -6.12
C THR A 19 17.95 -3.36 -5.25
N ARG A 20 17.52 -4.47 -5.84
CA ARG A 20 16.79 -5.52 -5.13
C ARG A 20 17.77 -6.48 -4.47
N SER A 21 17.61 -6.71 -3.16
CA SER A 21 18.34 -7.81 -2.50
C SER A 21 17.99 -9.14 -3.18
N TRP A 22 18.86 -10.14 -3.08
CA TRP A 22 18.57 -11.48 -3.61
C TRP A 22 17.28 -12.08 -2.99
N ARG A 23 17.04 -11.82 -1.70
CA ARG A 23 15.83 -12.25 -0.99
C ARG A 23 14.57 -11.60 -1.58
N TYR A 24 14.61 -10.28 -1.82
CA TYR A 24 13.51 -9.57 -2.46
C TYR A 24 13.24 -10.14 -3.86
N LYS A 25 14.28 -10.38 -4.65
CA LYS A 25 14.15 -10.98 -5.99
C LYS A 25 13.50 -12.36 -5.92
N ALA A 26 13.96 -13.23 -4.99
CA ALA A 26 13.44 -14.57 -4.81
C ALA A 26 11.96 -14.54 -4.40
N VAL A 27 11.58 -13.74 -3.39
CA VAL A 27 10.19 -13.61 -2.96
C VAL A 27 9.31 -13.02 -4.06
N SER A 28 9.78 -11.96 -4.74
CA SER A 28 9.03 -11.34 -5.84
C SER A 28 8.80 -12.33 -6.99
N LEU A 29 9.81 -13.13 -7.36
CA LEU A 29 9.67 -14.16 -8.38
C LEU A 29 8.68 -15.24 -7.95
N THR A 30 8.74 -15.71 -6.70
CA THR A 30 7.81 -16.70 -6.15
C THR A 30 6.37 -16.17 -6.15
N CYS A 31 6.16 -14.92 -5.69
CA CYS A 31 4.83 -14.29 -5.74
C CYS A 31 4.32 -14.21 -7.18
N ARG A 32 5.14 -13.75 -8.11
CA ARG A 32 4.76 -13.63 -9.53
C ARG A 32 4.45 -15.00 -10.15
N ALA A 33 5.32 -15.99 -9.95
CA ALA A 33 5.16 -17.33 -10.52
C ALA A 33 3.90 -18.02 -9.96
N SER A 34 3.69 -17.98 -8.63
CA SER A 34 2.52 -18.58 -7.99
C SER A 34 1.21 -17.92 -8.43
N LEU A 35 1.16 -16.59 -8.48
CA LEU A 35 -0.03 -15.87 -8.92
C LEU A 35 -0.32 -16.10 -10.40
N ARG A 36 0.70 -16.07 -11.28
CA ARG A 36 0.54 -16.36 -12.71
C ARG A 36 0.17 -17.81 -12.95
N GLY A 37 0.81 -18.76 -12.27
CA GLY A 37 0.50 -20.18 -12.38
C GLY A 37 -0.92 -20.51 -11.91
N PHE A 38 -1.38 -19.90 -10.83
CA PHE A 38 -2.69 -20.17 -10.29
C PHE A 38 -3.82 -19.42 -10.99
N PHE A 39 -3.69 -18.09 -11.15
CA PHE A 39 -4.76 -17.26 -11.73
C PHE A 39 -4.66 -17.09 -13.24
N GLY A 40 -3.46 -17.26 -13.82
CA GLY A 40 -3.24 -17.12 -15.26
C GLY A 40 -3.71 -15.78 -15.80
N ARG A 41 -4.57 -15.82 -16.82
CA ARG A 41 -5.22 -14.63 -17.41
C ARG A 41 -6.30 -13.99 -16.52
N GLY A 42 -6.73 -14.68 -15.46
CA GLY A 42 -7.68 -14.16 -14.49
C GLY A 42 -7.10 -13.01 -13.62
N LEU A 43 -5.78 -12.94 -13.49
CA LEU A 43 -5.12 -11.80 -12.82
C LEU A 43 -4.68 -10.77 -13.87
N GLN A 44 -5.31 -9.61 -13.83
CA GLN A 44 -4.99 -8.47 -14.69
C GLN A 44 -4.41 -7.33 -13.85
N VAL A 45 -3.27 -6.81 -14.30
CA VAL A 45 -2.60 -5.64 -13.71
C VAL A 45 -2.52 -4.59 -14.80
N GLU A 46 -3.24 -3.50 -14.60
CA GLU A 46 -3.49 -2.48 -15.61
C GLU A 46 -2.76 -1.18 -15.26
N ASP A 47 -2.46 -0.39 -16.27
CA ASP A 47 -1.98 0.99 -16.16
C ASP A 47 -0.62 1.17 -15.44
N MET A 48 0.22 0.17 -15.46
CA MET A 48 1.57 0.26 -14.86
C MET A 48 2.45 1.36 -15.47
N SER A 49 2.12 1.85 -16.66
CA SER A 49 2.79 2.99 -17.31
C SER A 49 2.58 4.32 -16.57
N LYS A 50 1.55 4.42 -15.75
CA LYS A 50 1.26 5.60 -14.91
C LYS A 50 2.15 5.70 -13.67
N VAL A 51 2.98 4.70 -13.40
CA VAL A 51 3.90 4.69 -12.25
C VAL A 51 5.09 5.61 -12.54
N PRO A 52 5.36 6.62 -11.71
CA PRO A 52 6.55 7.46 -11.85
C PRO A 52 7.82 6.62 -11.86
N PRO A 53 8.76 6.86 -12.79
CA PRO A 53 9.99 6.06 -12.90
C PRO A 53 10.92 6.28 -11.71
N GLN A 54 10.90 7.45 -11.10
CA GLN A 54 11.77 7.85 -10.00
C GLN A 54 11.03 8.68 -8.95
N GLY A 55 11.68 8.90 -7.82
CA GLY A 55 11.20 9.76 -6.74
C GLY A 55 10.61 8.98 -5.57
N PRO A 56 10.39 9.68 -4.46
CA PRO A 56 9.65 9.12 -3.34
C PRO A 56 8.21 8.89 -3.77
N LEU A 57 7.66 7.72 -3.47
CA LEU A 57 6.33 7.35 -3.91
C LEU A 57 5.53 6.73 -2.77
N LEU A 58 4.43 7.35 -2.42
CA LEU A 58 3.45 6.80 -1.49
C LEU A 58 2.36 6.09 -2.28
N ILE A 59 2.45 4.76 -2.35
CA ILE A 59 1.47 3.90 -3.02
C ILE A 59 0.36 3.59 -2.04
N VAL A 60 -0.86 3.98 -2.35
CA VAL A 60 -2.02 3.78 -1.48
C VAL A 60 -3.05 2.92 -2.19
N CYS A 61 -3.48 1.84 -1.53
CA CYS A 61 -4.41 0.87 -2.10
C CYS A 61 -5.52 0.54 -1.09
N ASN A 62 -6.71 0.19 -1.57
CA ASN A 62 -7.72 -0.46 -0.74
C ASN A 62 -7.27 -1.88 -0.35
N HIS A 63 -7.91 -2.48 0.67
CA HIS A 63 -7.45 -3.78 1.21
C HIS A 63 -8.60 -4.74 1.43
N LEU A 64 -8.66 -5.80 0.62
CA LEU A 64 -9.75 -6.77 0.64
C LEU A 64 -9.31 -8.15 1.13
N SER A 65 -8.07 -8.55 0.83
CA SER A 65 -7.61 -9.92 1.04
C SER A 65 -6.13 -10.03 1.42
N ASN A 66 -5.75 -11.17 2.00
CA ASN A 66 -4.34 -11.50 2.20
C ASN A 66 -3.57 -11.73 0.88
N ILE A 67 -4.26 -11.84 -0.25
CA ILE A 67 -3.64 -11.90 -1.58
C ILE A 67 -3.08 -10.55 -2.02
N ASP A 68 -3.66 -9.43 -1.55
CA ASP A 68 -3.27 -8.09 -2.01
C ASP A 68 -1.76 -7.82 -1.85
N PRO A 69 -1.12 -8.07 -0.68
CA PRO A 69 0.32 -7.92 -0.53
C PRO A 69 1.13 -8.82 -1.48
N TRP A 70 0.63 -10.01 -1.81
CA TRP A 70 1.28 -10.93 -2.75
C TRP A 70 1.27 -10.38 -4.18
N ILE A 71 0.17 -9.73 -4.58
CA ILE A 71 0.08 -9.08 -5.89
C ILE A 71 1.15 -7.98 -5.97
N PHE A 72 1.27 -7.14 -4.96
CA PHE A 72 2.31 -6.10 -4.91
C PHE A 72 3.72 -6.70 -4.84
N GLY A 73 3.92 -7.81 -4.13
CA GLY A 73 5.18 -8.54 -4.11
C GLY A 73 5.61 -9.05 -5.49
N GLY A 74 4.68 -9.52 -6.30
CA GLY A 74 4.95 -10.05 -7.64
C GLY A 74 4.90 -9.01 -8.77
N PHE A 75 4.04 -8.01 -8.67
CA PHE A 75 3.73 -7.07 -9.75
C PHE A 75 3.89 -5.60 -9.35
N GLY A 76 4.28 -5.32 -8.11
CA GLY A 76 4.44 -3.94 -7.64
C GLY A 76 5.56 -3.18 -8.38
N PRO A 77 5.47 -1.86 -8.40
CA PRO A 77 6.37 -0.98 -9.13
C PRO A 77 7.72 -0.84 -8.39
N GLY A 78 8.73 -1.58 -8.81
CA GLY A 78 10.10 -1.44 -8.27
C GLY A 78 10.31 -2.14 -6.94
N VAL A 79 11.16 -1.57 -6.08
CA VAL A 79 11.40 -2.03 -4.71
C VAL A 79 10.39 -1.37 -3.80
N LEU A 80 9.53 -2.17 -3.20
CA LEU A 80 8.50 -1.68 -2.27
C LEU A 80 8.91 -1.93 -0.82
N TYR A 81 8.52 -1.00 0.02
CA TYR A 81 8.49 -1.12 1.47
C TYR A 81 7.03 -1.14 1.91
N CYS A 82 6.67 -1.94 2.90
CA CYS A 82 5.29 -1.95 3.38
C CYS A 82 5.19 -2.18 4.89
N MET A 83 4.08 -1.73 5.47
CA MET A 83 3.75 -1.97 6.87
C MET A 83 3.04 -3.31 7.01
N SER A 84 3.47 -4.13 7.94
CA SER A 84 2.83 -5.40 8.26
C SER A 84 2.53 -5.50 9.75
N LYS A 85 1.43 -6.20 10.07
CA LYS A 85 0.99 -6.39 11.46
C LYS A 85 2.13 -6.97 12.30
N ARG A 86 2.44 -6.35 13.47
CA ARG A 86 3.54 -6.75 14.37
C ARG A 86 3.52 -8.24 14.70
N GLU A 87 2.35 -8.81 14.98
CA GLU A 87 2.21 -10.20 15.40
C GLU A 87 2.65 -11.22 14.33
N LEU A 88 2.72 -10.80 13.05
CA LEU A 88 3.27 -11.66 11.99
C LEU A 88 4.77 -11.89 12.15
N PHE A 89 5.48 -10.99 12.82
CA PHE A 89 6.92 -11.11 13.08
C PHE A 89 7.25 -12.03 14.27
N ASN A 90 6.25 -12.48 15.04
CA ASN A 90 6.45 -13.46 16.11
C ASN A 90 6.83 -14.85 15.57
N ASN A 91 6.46 -15.16 14.33
CA ASN A 91 6.88 -16.39 13.68
C ASN A 91 8.19 -16.13 12.90
N PRO A 92 9.31 -16.81 13.21
CA PRO A 92 10.61 -16.52 12.61
C PRO A 92 10.65 -16.76 11.10
N ILE A 93 9.90 -17.73 10.58
CA ILE A 93 9.82 -18.01 9.14
C ILE A 93 9.08 -16.87 8.43
N ILE A 94 7.94 -16.45 8.99
CA ILE A 94 7.16 -15.34 8.44
C ILE A 94 7.95 -14.05 8.53
N ALA A 95 8.61 -13.79 9.67
CA ALA A 95 9.47 -12.62 9.85
C ALA A 95 10.60 -12.58 8.81
N TRP A 96 11.23 -13.72 8.53
CA TRP A 96 12.28 -13.82 7.50
C TRP A 96 11.75 -13.49 6.09
N ILE A 97 10.56 -13.98 5.72
CA ILE A 97 9.88 -13.67 4.45
C ILE A 97 9.54 -12.18 4.38
N LEU A 98 8.88 -11.65 5.43
CA LEU A 98 8.47 -10.25 5.49
C LEU A 98 9.67 -9.29 5.40
N ALA A 99 10.76 -9.58 6.11
CA ALA A 99 12.00 -8.82 5.99
C ALA A 99 12.59 -8.90 4.58
N GLY A 100 12.48 -10.05 3.90
CA GLY A 100 12.85 -10.22 2.50
C GLY A 100 12.00 -9.36 1.56
N CYS A 101 10.75 -9.06 1.91
CA CYS A 101 9.83 -8.18 1.20
C CYS A 101 9.94 -6.71 1.62
N ASN A 102 10.95 -6.32 2.42
CA ASN A 102 11.07 -4.97 3.01
C ASN A 102 9.84 -4.56 3.82
N CYS A 103 9.18 -5.51 4.49
CA CYS A 103 8.09 -5.22 5.40
C CYS A 103 8.63 -4.84 6.78
N PHE A 104 8.02 -3.84 7.42
CA PHE A 104 8.31 -3.45 8.80
C PHE A 104 7.05 -3.50 9.66
N PRO A 105 7.20 -3.73 10.97
CA PRO A 105 6.07 -3.93 11.86
C PRO A 105 5.32 -2.64 12.17
N ILE A 106 3.99 -2.75 12.31
CA ILE A 106 3.10 -1.71 12.80
C ILE A 106 2.14 -2.28 13.84
N ASP A 107 1.94 -1.54 14.93
CA ASP A 107 0.89 -1.78 15.92
C ASP A 107 -0.39 -1.12 15.44
N ARG A 108 -1.37 -1.95 15.04
CA ARG A 108 -2.65 -1.46 14.53
C ARG A 108 -3.56 -1.05 15.69
N GLY A 109 -4.38 0.00 15.45
CA GLY A 109 -5.33 0.49 16.45
C GLY A 109 -4.73 1.49 17.45
N SER A 110 -3.47 1.85 17.30
CA SER A 110 -2.80 2.90 18.05
C SER A 110 -1.97 3.80 17.13
N ALA A 111 -1.64 5.00 17.57
CA ALA A 111 -0.72 5.88 16.85
C ALA A 111 0.72 5.37 17.00
N ASP A 112 1.10 4.39 16.17
CA ASP A 112 2.46 3.84 16.17
C ASP A 112 3.46 4.86 15.58
N ARG A 113 4.01 5.69 16.48
CA ARG A 113 4.99 6.74 16.12
C ARG A 113 6.29 6.15 15.54
N ARG A 114 6.64 4.90 15.89
CA ARG A 114 7.84 4.22 15.36
C ARG A 114 7.62 3.84 13.90
N ALA A 115 6.49 3.22 13.59
CA ALA A 115 6.13 2.87 12.22
C ALA A 115 6.01 4.13 11.34
N LEU A 116 5.40 5.21 11.83
CA LEU A 116 5.30 6.48 11.10
C LEU A 116 6.68 7.11 10.83
N ARG A 117 7.60 7.08 11.80
CA ARG A 117 8.97 7.57 11.59
C ARG A 117 9.71 6.74 10.55
N THR A 118 9.61 5.42 10.61
CA THR A 118 10.21 4.52 9.60
C THR A 118 9.65 4.80 8.21
N ALA A 119 8.33 5.01 8.09
CA ALA A 119 7.68 5.36 6.82
C ALA A 119 8.22 6.68 6.25
N LEU A 120 8.35 7.71 7.08
CA LEU A 120 8.90 9.00 6.67
C LEU A 120 10.40 8.90 6.29
N ASP A 121 11.20 8.11 7.02
CA ASP A 121 12.61 7.85 6.68
C ASP A 121 12.72 7.17 5.30
N ILE A 122 11.88 6.17 5.02
CA ILE A 122 11.84 5.52 3.70
C ILE A 122 11.53 6.52 2.60
N LEU A 123 10.50 7.35 2.77
CA LEU A 123 10.10 8.33 1.76
C LEU A 123 11.14 9.46 1.60
N SER A 124 11.78 9.93 2.68
CA SER A 124 12.87 10.93 2.60
C SER A 124 14.08 10.45 1.83
N ARG A 125 14.31 9.15 1.80
CA ARG A 125 15.37 8.48 1.01
C ARG A 125 14.87 8.03 -0.37
N ARG A 126 13.86 8.70 -0.91
CA ARG A 126 13.30 8.42 -2.24
C ARG A 126 12.74 7.00 -2.42
N GLY A 127 12.45 6.29 -1.31
CA GLY A 127 11.86 4.95 -1.30
C GLY A 127 10.39 4.96 -1.74
N ARG A 128 9.89 3.77 -2.07
CA ARG A 128 8.48 3.54 -2.47
C ARG A 128 7.76 2.79 -1.37
N LEU A 129 6.82 3.45 -0.71
CA LEU A 129 6.09 2.91 0.42
C LEU A 129 4.68 2.51 0.01
N LEU A 130 4.34 1.24 0.21
CA LEU A 130 2.97 0.73 0.04
C LEU A 130 2.21 0.80 1.37
N ILE A 131 1.04 1.40 1.33
CA ILE A 131 0.11 1.45 2.47
C ILE A 131 -1.28 1.04 2.01
N PHE A 132 -1.95 0.26 2.86
CA PHE A 132 -3.37 -0.01 2.70
C PHE A 132 -4.19 1.04 3.43
N LEU A 133 -5.02 1.78 2.67
CA LEU A 133 -5.73 2.97 3.11
C LEU A 133 -6.54 2.79 4.40
N GLU A 134 -7.15 1.63 4.55
CA GLU A 134 -8.10 1.30 5.62
C GLU A 134 -7.43 0.75 6.89
N GLY A 135 -6.08 0.63 6.91
CA GLY A 135 -5.30 0.07 8.03
C GLY A 135 -5.56 -1.41 8.29
N THR A 136 -6.66 -1.96 7.81
CA THR A 136 -7.03 -3.38 7.91
C THR A 136 -7.87 -3.80 6.70
N ARG A 137 -8.02 -5.12 6.48
CA ARG A 137 -8.88 -5.62 5.40
C ARG A 137 -10.33 -5.24 5.63
N SER A 138 -11.02 -4.78 4.60
CA SER A 138 -12.47 -4.59 4.62
C SER A 138 -13.19 -5.94 4.85
N SER A 139 -14.31 -5.91 5.55
CA SER A 139 -15.18 -7.08 5.74
C SER A 139 -16.19 -7.25 4.60
N THR A 140 -16.39 -6.21 3.84
CA THR A 140 -17.29 -6.13 2.68
C THR A 140 -16.48 -5.66 1.46
N PRO A 141 -16.96 -5.85 0.22
CA PRO A 141 -16.28 -5.35 -0.98
C PRO A 141 -16.06 -3.84 -0.98
N GLY A 142 -16.97 -3.06 -0.36
CA GLY A 142 -16.89 -1.60 -0.32
C GLY A 142 -15.76 -1.09 0.57
N MET A 143 -15.06 -0.04 0.09
CA MET A 143 -14.02 0.64 0.85
C MET A 143 -14.57 1.21 2.15
N ARG A 144 -13.81 1.09 3.22
CA ARG A 144 -14.02 1.78 4.48
C ARG A 144 -13.33 3.14 4.44
N ARG A 145 -13.68 3.99 5.40
CA ARG A 145 -13.02 5.29 5.52
C ARG A 145 -11.52 5.11 5.75
N ALA A 146 -10.75 5.99 5.11
CA ALA A 146 -9.30 6.07 5.23
C ALA A 146 -8.86 6.34 6.66
N GLU A 147 -7.75 5.74 7.07
CA GLU A 147 -7.06 6.09 8.31
C GLU A 147 -6.33 7.43 8.15
N ALA A 148 -6.52 8.37 9.09
CA ALA A 148 -5.89 9.69 9.07
C ALA A 148 -4.35 9.64 8.99
N GLY A 149 -3.74 8.54 9.46
CA GLY A 149 -2.29 8.29 9.35
C GLY A 149 -1.77 8.30 7.92
N VAL A 150 -2.59 7.93 6.94
CA VAL A 150 -2.21 8.00 5.51
C VAL A 150 -2.11 9.46 5.06
N GLY A 151 -3.07 10.30 5.45
CA GLY A 151 -3.04 11.74 5.17
C GLY A 151 -1.87 12.44 5.84
N PHE A 152 -1.58 12.08 7.10
CA PHE A 152 -0.39 12.56 7.80
C PHE A 152 0.89 12.24 7.04
N LEU A 153 1.08 10.99 6.60
CA LEU A 153 2.27 10.58 5.84
C LEU A 153 2.37 11.29 4.50
N ALA A 154 1.27 11.39 3.74
CA ALA A 154 1.22 12.09 2.47
C ALA A 154 1.66 13.55 2.63
N ARG A 155 1.07 14.23 3.61
CA ARG A 155 1.33 15.65 3.86
C ARG A 155 2.75 15.90 4.42
N ARG A 156 3.25 15.00 5.26
CA ARG A 156 4.54 15.19 5.94
C ARG A 156 5.73 14.82 5.07
N SER A 157 5.56 13.85 4.16
CA SER A 157 6.64 13.38 3.30
C SER A 157 6.85 14.23 2.04
N GLY A 158 5.80 14.90 1.55
CA GLY A 158 5.82 15.56 0.24
C GLY A 158 6.04 14.60 -0.94
N ALA A 159 5.85 13.29 -0.71
CA ALA A 159 6.00 12.28 -1.76
C ALA A 159 4.82 12.34 -2.73
N SER A 160 5.08 12.04 -4.01
CA SER A 160 4.01 11.79 -4.98
C SER A 160 3.14 10.62 -4.50
N ILE A 161 1.82 10.73 -4.66
CA ILE A 161 0.84 9.75 -4.21
C ILE A 161 0.36 8.96 -5.42
N LEU A 162 0.46 7.64 -5.36
CA LEU A 162 -0.01 6.73 -6.40
C LEU A 162 -1.24 5.97 -5.90
N PRO A 163 -2.46 6.32 -6.35
CA PRO A 163 -3.65 5.58 -6.01
C PRO A 163 -3.70 4.28 -6.79
N VAL A 164 -4.04 3.19 -6.11
CA VAL A 164 -4.19 1.86 -6.72
C VAL A 164 -5.50 1.23 -6.23
N GLY A 165 -6.31 0.75 -7.16
CA GLY A 165 -7.51 0.00 -6.85
C GLY A 165 -7.31 -1.50 -7.07
N VAL A 166 -7.75 -2.34 -6.11
CA VAL A 166 -7.76 -3.80 -6.25
C VAL A 166 -9.16 -4.34 -5.97
N TRP A 167 -9.62 -5.33 -6.77
CA TRP A 167 -10.89 -6.01 -6.52
C TRP A 167 -10.90 -7.45 -7.01
N GLY A 168 -11.83 -8.24 -6.47
CA GLY A 168 -11.95 -9.68 -6.72
C GLY A 168 -11.07 -10.54 -5.81
N THR A 169 -10.16 -9.96 -5.03
CA THR A 169 -9.27 -10.69 -4.13
C THR A 169 -10.00 -11.26 -2.91
N GLU A 170 -11.06 -10.61 -2.44
CA GLU A 170 -11.94 -11.09 -1.38
C GLU A 170 -12.69 -12.36 -1.80
N ALA A 171 -13.09 -12.45 -3.07
CA ALA A 171 -13.72 -13.63 -3.63
C ALA A 171 -12.69 -14.75 -3.89
N ALA A 172 -11.45 -14.36 -4.25
CA ALA A 172 -10.35 -15.30 -4.44
C ALA A 172 -9.93 -15.97 -3.13
N LEU A 173 -9.72 -15.19 -2.07
CA LEU A 173 -9.36 -15.70 -0.74
C LEU A 173 -10.16 -15.00 0.35
N PRO A 174 -11.41 -15.44 0.58
CA PRO A 174 -12.25 -14.93 1.65
C PRO A 174 -11.61 -15.10 3.03
N ARG A 175 -12.02 -14.26 4.00
CA ARG A 175 -11.59 -14.40 5.40
C ARG A 175 -11.85 -15.81 5.93
N GLY A 176 -10.87 -16.38 6.64
CA GLY A 176 -10.95 -17.73 7.21
C GLY A 176 -10.61 -18.86 6.24
N ARG A 177 -10.54 -18.59 4.95
CA ARG A 177 -10.14 -19.59 3.96
C ARG A 177 -8.62 -19.71 3.86
N LYS A 178 -8.11 -20.93 3.77
CA LYS A 178 -6.66 -21.19 3.66
C LYS A 178 -6.15 -21.24 2.22
N PHE A 179 -6.99 -21.62 1.27
CA PHE A 179 -6.62 -21.79 -0.14
C PHE A 179 -7.45 -20.90 -1.03
N PRO A 180 -6.84 -20.26 -2.05
CA PRO A 180 -7.56 -19.40 -2.96
C PRO A 180 -8.46 -20.19 -3.92
N LYS A 181 -9.44 -19.47 -4.50
CA LYS A 181 -10.25 -19.90 -5.63
C LYS A 181 -9.84 -19.18 -6.90
N LYS A 182 -9.97 -19.82 -8.06
CA LYS A 182 -9.77 -19.17 -9.36
C LYS A 182 -10.98 -18.29 -9.69
N VAL A 183 -10.81 -16.99 -9.48
CA VAL A 183 -11.76 -15.95 -9.84
C VAL A 183 -11.00 -14.78 -10.49
N PRO A 184 -11.66 -13.95 -11.28
CA PRO A 184 -11.01 -12.75 -11.83
C PRO A 184 -10.55 -11.81 -10.72
N ILE A 185 -9.29 -11.35 -10.85
CA ILE A 185 -8.69 -10.33 -9.98
C ILE A 185 -8.20 -9.21 -10.87
N ARG A 186 -8.44 -7.98 -10.45
CA ARG A 186 -7.93 -6.80 -11.13
C ARG A 186 -7.21 -5.89 -10.18
N LEU A 187 -6.14 -5.29 -10.67
CA LEU A 187 -5.41 -4.20 -10.05
C LEU A 187 -5.27 -3.10 -11.08
N SER A 188 -5.77 -1.91 -10.78
CA SER A 188 -5.68 -0.73 -11.64
C SER A 188 -4.87 0.36 -10.96
N VAL A 189 -3.93 0.95 -11.70
CA VAL A 189 -3.07 2.02 -11.22
C VAL A 189 -3.59 3.36 -11.76
N GLY A 190 -3.89 4.29 -10.86
CA GLY A 190 -4.28 5.64 -11.22
C GLY A 190 -3.09 6.55 -11.54
N PRO A 191 -3.36 7.77 -12.03
CA PRO A 191 -2.32 8.77 -12.21
C PRO A 191 -1.73 9.17 -10.84
N ALA A 192 -0.41 9.28 -10.78
CA ALA A 192 0.25 9.83 -9.61
C ALA A 192 -0.06 11.32 -9.50
N PHE A 193 -0.20 11.81 -8.26
CA PHE A 193 -0.46 13.21 -7.99
C PHE A 193 0.30 13.69 -6.75
N GLU A 194 0.46 14.98 -6.64
CA GLU A 194 1.05 15.64 -5.48
C GLU A 194 -0.01 16.48 -4.76
N LEU A 195 0.15 16.60 -3.46
CA LEU A 195 -0.71 17.53 -2.72
C LEU A 195 -0.33 18.96 -3.13
N PRO A 196 -1.30 19.87 -3.31
CA PRO A 196 -1.00 21.27 -3.62
C PRO A 196 -0.10 21.86 -2.54
N GLU A 197 0.72 22.86 -2.91
CA GLU A 197 1.58 23.56 -1.96
C GLU A 197 0.78 24.12 -0.78
N ARG A 198 1.39 24.10 0.39
CA ARG A 198 0.76 24.59 1.62
C ARG A 198 0.62 26.10 1.55
N VAL A 199 -0.60 26.61 1.65
CA VAL A 199 -0.83 28.03 1.89
C VAL A 199 -0.43 28.36 3.35
N PRO A 200 0.42 29.39 3.58
CA PRO A 200 0.75 29.81 4.94
C PRO A 200 -0.52 30.12 5.74
N GLY A 201 -0.62 29.56 6.95
CA GLY A 201 -1.80 29.70 7.81
C GLY A 201 -2.91 28.66 7.64
N GLU A 202 -2.89 27.88 6.56
CA GLU A 202 -3.87 26.82 6.34
C GLU A 202 -3.59 25.60 7.22
N ARG A 203 -4.56 25.20 8.05
CA ARG A 203 -4.56 23.93 8.75
C ARG A 203 -5.18 22.87 7.85
N ARG A 204 -4.33 22.04 7.22
CA ARG A 204 -4.85 20.86 6.52
C ARG A 204 -5.14 19.75 7.54
N ASP A 205 -6.37 19.26 7.49
CA ASP A 205 -6.77 18.08 8.24
C ASP A 205 -6.20 16.82 7.58
N ASP A 206 -5.50 16.01 8.36
CA ASP A 206 -4.95 14.72 7.91
C ASP A 206 -6.05 13.78 7.40
N GLN A 207 -7.24 13.85 8.01
CA GLN A 207 -8.39 13.07 7.57
C GLN A 207 -8.91 13.54 6.21
N ALA A 208 -9.00 14.83 5.97
CA ALA A 208 -9.42 15.36 4.67
C ALA A 208 -8.47 14.94 3.55
N VAL A 209 -7.15 14.93 3.81
CA VAL A 209 -6.16 14.43 2.85
C VAL A 209 -6.30 12.91 2.63
N ALA A 210 -6.55 12.14 3.68
CA ALA A 210 -6.79 10.71 3.56
C ALA A 210 -8.06 10.41 2.76
N ASP A 211 -9.12 11.18 2.98
CA ASP A 211 -10.40 11.04 2.24
C ASP A 211 -10.23 11.45 0.76
N LEU A 212 -9.42 12.47 0.45
CA LEU A 212 -9.05 12.81 -0.93
C LEU A 212 -8.36 11.62 -1.63
N ILE A 213 -7.38 11.00 -0.96
CA ILE A 213 -6.70 9.81 -1.51
C ILE A 213 -7.70 8.67 -1.71
N GLY A 214 -8.60 8.46 -0.74
CA GLY A 214 -9.66 7.46 -0.83
C GLY A 214 -10.58 7.66 -2.03
N SER A 215 -10.98 8.90 -2.32
CA SER A 215 -11.78 9.24 -3.49
C SER A 215 -11.04 8.93 -4.80
N ARG A 216 -9.74 9.22 -4.89
CA ARG A 216 -8.91 8.86 -6.06
C ARG A 216 -8.79 7.35 -6.28
N ILE A 217 -8.78 6.56 -5.20
CA ILE A 217 -8.81 5.10 -5.31
C ILE A 217 -10.21 4.63 -5.75
N ALA A 218 -11.27 5.21 -5.22
CA ALA A 218 -12.63 4.86 -5.57
C ALA A 218 -12.96 5.09 -7.05
N GLU A 219 -12.36 6.12 -7.69
CA GLU A 219 -12.48 6.38 -9.13
C GLU A 219 -11.98 5.19 -9.97
N LEU A 220 -11.00 4.42 -9.47
CA LEU A 220 -10.43 3.25 -10.16
C LEU A 220 -11.28 1.99 -9.97
N LEU A 221 -12.22 1.99 -9.03
CA LEU A 221 -12.96 0.82 -8.63
C LEU A 221 -14.36 0.77 -9.26
N PRO A 222 -14.89 -0.43 -9.55
CA PRO A 222 -16.30 -0.60 -9.87
C PRO A 222 -17.20 0.00 -8.78
N PRO A 223 -18.40 0.49 -9.10
CA PRO A 223 -19.30 1.15 -8.13
C PRO A 223 -19.54 0.37 -6.84
N ALA A 224 -19.68 -0.96 -6.93
CA ALA A 224 -19.90 -1.84 -5.77
C ALA A 224 -18.72 -1.87 -4.78
N TYR A 225 -17.52 -1.45 -5.19
CA TYR A 225 -16.32 -1.44 -4.38
C TYR A 225 -15.98 -0.08 -3.78
N ARG A 226 -16.66 1.00 -4.18
CA ARG A 226 -16.35 2.36 -3.73
C ARG A 226 -16.70 2.62 -2.26
N GLY A 227 -17.63 1.87 -1.70
CA GLY A 227 -18.02 1.95 -0.28
C GLY A 227 -18.40 3.35 0.16
N VAL A 228 -17.80 3.87 1.21
CA VAL A 228 -18.10 5.21 1.76
C VAL A 228 -17.72 6.35 0.79
N TYR A 229 -16.89 6.08 -0.23
CA TYR A 229 -16.50 7.07 -1.24
C TYR A 229 -17.43 7.12 -2.46
N ALA A 230 -18.45 6.28 -2.51
CA ALA A 230 -19.43 6.30 -3.60
C ALA A 230 -20.30 7.58 -3.61
N SER A 231 -20.49 8.20 -2.45
CA SER A 231 -21.35 9.36 -2.22
C SER A 231 -20.61 10.63 -1.77
N LEU A 232 -19.28 10.58 -1.66
CA LEU A 232 -18.53 11.79 -1.32
C LEU A 232 -18.51 12.74 -2.54
N PRO A 233 -18.68 14.06 -2.33
CA PRO A 233 -18.53 15.03 -3.40
C PRO A 233 -17.12 14.94 -3.98
N GLU A 234 -16.99 15.20 -5.28
CA GLU A 234 -15.69 15.23 -5.92
C GLU A 234 -14.73 16.15 -5.15
N PRO A 235 -13.55 15.65 -4.78
CA PRO A 235 -12.56 16.51 -4.15
C PRO A 235 -12.17 17.61 -5.15
N VAL A 236 -12.08 18.84 -4.64
CA VAL A 236 -11.61 19.98 -5.44
C VAL A 236 -10.34 19.57 -6.18
N ALA A 237 -10.37 19.68 -7.51
CA ALA A 237 -9.35 19.18 -8.41
C ALA A 237 -7.95 19.62 -7.97
N ALA A 238 -7.08 18.65 -7.69
CA ALA A 238 -5.65 18.93 -7.61
C ALA A 238 -5.17 19.38 -9.00
N PRO A 239 -4.34 20.43 -9.12
CA PRO A 239 -3.79 20.84 -10.41
C PRO A 239 -3.01 19.69 -11.01
N GLN A 240 -3.29 19.40 -12.28
CA GLN A 240 -2.55 18.43 -13.06
C GLN A 240 -1.10 18.90 -13.16
N ALA A 241 -0.14 18.06 -12.78
CA ALA A 241 1.27 18.32 -13.01
C ALA A 241 1.50 18.46 -14.53
N ARG A 242 2.10 19.59 -14.93
CA ARG A 242 2.58 19.84 -16.30
C ARG A 242 3.84 19.04 -16.59
#